data_45bab674f2c1d2436c9702c829509682
#
_entry.id   45bab674f2c1d2436c9702c829509682
#
_cell.length_a   1.000
_cell.length_b   1.000
_cell.length_c   1.000
_cell.angle_alpha   90.00
_cell.angle_beta   90.00
_cell.angle_gamma   90.00
#
_symmetry.space_group_name_H-M   'P 1'
#
loop_
_entity.id
_entity.type
_entity.pdbx_description
1 polymer ?
#
loop_
_entity_poly.entity_id
_entity_poly.type
_entity_poly.pdbx_seq_one_letter_code
_entity_poly.pdbx_strand_id
1 'polypeptide(L)'
;NVTGVQTCALPISGLSVLDVREKLTSKQRDKLYENNVNPIASFPNEGIVIFGQKTLQVTPSALDRINVRRLMIYLKKEISRISTGILFDQNAKVTWDRFKGEVTPFLSGVQSRFGLTDYKVLLDETTTTPDLVDRNILYAKIFVKPARSIEFIAIDFVITRSGASFND
;
A
#
# COMPACT_ATOMS: atom_id res chain seq x y z
N ASN A 1 7.93 0.62 -17.24
CA ASN A 1 8.31 1.77 -16.40
C ASN A 1 7.27 1.96 -15.31
N VAL A 2 7.40 1.22 -14.22
CA VAL A 2 6.57 1.40 -13.04
C VAL A 2 7.26 2.42 -12.16
N THR A 3 7.13 3.68 -12.50
CA THR A 3 7.63 4.82 -11.71
C THR A 3 6.57 5.40 -10.78
N GLY A 4 5.50 4.68 -10.52
CA GLY A 4 4.48 5.06 -9.56
C GLY A 4 4.39 4.03 -8.44
N VAL A 5 4.16 4.50 -7.22
CA VAL A 5 3.65 3.64 -6.15
C VAL A 5 2.29 3.16 -6.61
N GLN A 6 2.24 2.02 -7.26
CA GLN A 6 0.97 1.35 -7.56
C GLN A 6 0.42 0.82 -6.25
N THR A 7 -0.35 1.64 -5.57
CA THR A 7 -1.10 1.27 -4.37
C THR A 7 -2.35 0.47 -4.71
N CYS A 8 -2.87 0.63 -5.93
CA CYS A 8 -3.88 -0.26 -6.50
C CYS A 8 -3.15 -1.38 -7.23
N ALA A 9 -3.06 -2.53 -6.63
CA ALA A 9 -2.67 -3.72 -7.35
C ALA A 9 -3.94 -4.37 -7.83
N LEU A 10 -4.36 -4.13 -9.11
CA LEU A 10 -5.21 -5.18 -9.63
C LEU A 10 -6.55 -4.74 -10.20
N PRO A 11 -6.92 -5.38 -11.21
CA PRO A 11 -6.33 -6.57 -11.81
C PRO A 11 -5.00 -6.22 -12.48
N ILE A 12 -3.96 -7.07 -12.32
CA ILE A 12 -2.74 -6.92 -13.12
C ILE A 12 -3.09 -7.44 -14.51
N SER A 13 -3.52 -6.54 -15.38
CA SER A 13 -3.77 -6.79 -16.78
C SER A 13 -2.46 -6.83 -17.57
N GLY A 14 -2.46 -7.49 -18.72
CA GLY A 14 -1.34 -7.47 -19.66
C GLY A 14 -0.26 -8.51 -19.36
N LEU A 15 -0.65 -9.69 -18.88
CA LEU A 15 0.23 -10.85 -18.89
C LEU A 15 0.51 -11.24 -20.35
N SER A 16 1.79 -11.27 -20.72
CA SER A 16 2.24 -11.70 -22.06
C SER A 16 2.16 -13.22 -22.19
N VAL A 17 0.94 -13.77 -22.11
CA VAL A 17 0.64 -15.20 -22.23
C VAL A 17 -0.49 -15.41 -23.24
N LEU A 18 -0.46 -16.53 -23.95
CA LEU A 18 -1.41 -16.80 -25.01
C LEU A 18 -2.76 -17.28 -24.46
N ASP A 19 -2.75 -18.12 -23.45
CA ASP A 19 -3.98 -18.65 -22.82
C ASP A 19 -3.69 -19.16 -21.40
N VAL A 20 -4.74 -19.47 -20.64
CA VAL A 20 -4.70 -20.16 -19.36
C VAL A 20 -4.96 -21.64 -19.56
N ARG A 21 -4.27 -22.51 -18.84
CA ARG A 21 -4.44 -23.95 -18.90
C ARG A 21 -5.89 -24.38 -18.61
N GLU A 22 -6.51 -23.74 -17.63
CA GLU A 22 -7.89 -24.01 -17.22
C GLU A 22 -8.67 -22.70 -17.08
N LYS A 23 -9.85 -22.63 -17.70
CA LYS A 23 -10.76 -21.50 -17.57
C LYS A 23 -11.58 -21.65 -16.31
N LEU A 24 -11.24 -20.89 -15.28
CA LEU A 24 -11.91 -20.94 -13.98
C LEU A 24 -13.29 -20.28 -14.04
N THR A 25 -14.28 -20.95 -13.49
CA THR A 25 -15.61 -20.38 -13.24
C THR A 25 -15.57 -19.42 -12.04
N SER A 26 -16.60 -18.57 -11.88
CA SER A 26 -16.69 -17.63 -10.75
C SER A 26 -16.57 -18.37 -9.41
N LYS A 27 -17.35 -19.43 -9.21
CA LYS A 27 -17.32 -20.23 -7.97
C LYS A 27 -15.94 -20.84 -7.66
N GLN A 28 -15.22 -21.26 -8.69
CA GLN A 28 -13.86 -21.80 -8.50
C GLN A 28 -12.88 -20.69 -8.11
N ARG A 29 -13.00 -19.51 -8.72
CA ARG A 29 -12.18 -18.36 -8.34
C ARG A 29 -12.43 -17.94 -6.89
N ASP A 30 -13.70 -17.87 -6.48
CA ASP A 30 -14.10 -17.53 -5.12
C ASP A 30 -13.50 -18.51 -4.11
N LYS A 31 -13.61 -19.81 -4.37
CA LYS A 31 -13.03 -20.85 -3.52
C LYS A 31 -11.50 -20.78 -3.41
N LEU A 32 -10.82 -20.44 -4.50
CA LEU A 32 -9.37 -20.21 -4.49
C LEU A 32 -9.03 -18.98 -3.65
N TYR A 33 -9.79 -17.90 -3.83
CA TYR A 33 -9.58 -16.65 -3.11
C TYR A 33 -9.84 -16.78 -1.60
N GLU A 34 -10.85 -17.54 -1.19
CA GLU A 34 -11.08 -17.89 0.23
C GLU A 34 -9.88 -18.60 0.85
N ASN A 35 -9.19 -19.44 0.08
CA ASN A 35 -7.98 -20.17 0.51
C ASN A 35 -6.68 -19.36 0.30
N ASN A 36 -6.75 -18.05 0.19
CA ASN A 36 -5.60 -17.15 -0.02
C ASN A 36 -4.79 -17.40 -1.30
N VAL A 37 -5.42 -17.97 -2.31
CA VAL A 37 -4.82 -18.15 -3.64
C VAL A 37 -5.38 -17.06 -4.57
N ASN A 38 -4.50 -16.29 -5.19
CA ASN A 38 -4.89 -15.28 -6.18
C ASN A 38 -5.03 -15.98 -7.55
N PRO A 39 -6.25 -16.16 -8.09
CA PRO A 39 -6.45 -16.87 -9.34
C PRO A 39 -5.96 -16.05 -10.54
N ILE A 40 -5.43 -16.74 -11.55
CA ILE A 40 -5.22 -16.17 -12.88
C ILE A 40 -6.45 -16.53 -13.71
N ALA A 41 -7.14 -15.53 -14.25
CA ALA A 41 -8.38 -15.71 -14.98
C ALA A 41 -8.36 -14.97 -16.31
N SER A 42 -9.09 -15.51 -17.29
CA SER A 42 -9.31 -14.86 -18.59
C SER A 42 -10.69 -14.22 -18.60
N PHE A 43 -10.72 -12.93 -18.92
CA PHE A 43 -11.95 -12.15 -19.08
C PHE A 43 -12.09 -11.68 -20.53
N PRO A 44 -13.31 -11.66 -21.11
CA PRO A 44 -13.50 -11.34 -22.51
C PRO A 44 -12.95 -9.97 -22.96
N ASN A 45 -13.02 -8.96 -22.08
CA ASN A 45 -12.63 -7.58 -22.41
C ASN A 45 -11.25 -7.18 -21.87
N GLU A 46 -10.73 -7.90 -20.89
CA GLU A 46 -9.50 -7.53 -20.17
C GLU A 46 -8.35 -8.51 -20.45
N GLY A 47 -8.64 -9.64 -21.09
CA GLY A 47 -7.69 -10.69 -21.34
C GLY A 47 -7.34 -11.49 -20.10
N ILE A 48 -6.09 -11.94 -19.99
CA ILE A 48 -5.61 -12.75 -18.88
C ILE A 48 -5.07 -11.85 -17.79
N VAL A 49 -5.65 -11.95 -16.59
CA VAL A 49 -5.33 -11.10 -15.43
C VAL A 49 -5.14 -11.95 -14.18
N ILE A 50 -4.31 -11.43 -13.24
CA ILE A 50 -4.23 -11.95 -11.88
C ILE A 50 -5.38 -11.30 -11.10
N PHE A 51 -6.35 -12.10 -10.70
CA PHE A 51 -7.58 -11.62 -10.07
C PHE A 51 -7.57 -11.92 -8.56
N GLY A 52 -6.81 -11.14 -7.80
CA GLY A 52 -6.68 -11.27 -6.36
C GLY A 52 -5.46 -10.51 -5.82
N GLN A 53 -5.49 -10.13 -4.54
CA GLN A 53 -4.40 -9.37 -3.90
C GLN A 53 -4.08 -9.86 -2.48
N LYS A 54 -4.46 -11.06 -2.14
CA LYS A 54 -4.14 -11.65 -0.83
C LYS A 54 -2.67 -12.07 -0.76
N THR A 55 -2.09 -11.91 0.42
CA THR A 55 -0.82 -12.52 0.79
C THR A 55 -1.07 -13.87 1.44
N LEU A 56 -0.01 -14.63 1.73
CA LEU A 56 -0.12 -15.90 2.48
C LEU A 56 -0.38 -15.67 3.98
N GLN A 57 -0.54 -14.44 4.42
CA GLN A 57 -0.83 -14.14 5.83
C GLN A 57 -2.27 -14.51 6.16
N VAL A 58 -2.44 -15.45 7.10
CA VAL A 58 -3.75 -15.93 7.54
C VAL A 58 -4.38 -14.98 8.57
N THR A 59 -3.56 -14.41 9.45
CA THR A 59 -4.06 -13.47 10.48
C THR A 59 -4.46 -12.15 9.84
N PRO A 60 -5.70 -11.68 10.03
CA PRO A 60 -6.15 -10.39 9.50
C PRO A 60 -5.29 -9.23 10.00
N SER A 61 -4.69 -8.49 9.09
CA SER A 61 -3.92 -7.29 9.39
C SER A 61 -3.88 -6.36 8.17
N ALA A 62 -3.31 -5.16 8.34
CA ALA A 62 -3.10 -4.27 7.20
C ALA A 62 -2.09 -4.83 6.18
N LEU A 63 -1.28 -5.82 6.56
CA LEU A 63 -0.25 -6.45 5.72
C LEU A 63 -0.74 -7.73 4.99
N ASP A 64 -2.02 -8.09 5.14
CA ASP A 64 -2.61 -9.26 4.49
C ASP A 64 -2.91 -9.02 2.99
N ARG A 65 -2.70 -7.80 2.51
CA ARG A 65 -2.88 -7.41 1.11
C ARG A 65 -1.57 -7.04 0.42
N ILE A 66 -1.43 -7.44 -0.84
CA ILE A 66 -0.21 -7.23 -1.64
C ILE A 66 0.09 -5.74 -1.83
N ASN A 67 -0.93 -4.90 -2.08
CA ASN A 67 -0.75 -3.47 -2.25
C ASN A 67 -0.06 -2.82 -1.04
N VAL A 68 -0.54 -3.11 0.16
CA VAL A 68 0.04 -2.58 1.41
C VAL A 68 1.45 -3.14 1.62
N ARG A 69 1.65 -4.45 1.38
CA ARG A 69 2.97 -5.08 1.53
C ARG A 69 4.01 -4.46 0.61
N ARG A 70 3.66 -4.26 -0.66
CA ARG A 70 4.54 -3.59 -1.64
C ARG A 70 4.82 -2.14 -1.28
N LEU A 71 3.80 -1.42 -0.82
CA LEU A 71 3.96 -0.05 -0.34
C LEU A 71 4.96 0.00 0.82
N MET A 72 4.83 -0.86 1.82
CA MET A 72 5.73 -0.88 2.97
C MET A 72 7.18 -1.20 2.57
N ILE A 73 7.39 -2.12 1.62
CA ILE A 73 8.73 -2.42 1.07
C ILE A 73 9.31 -1.18 0.38
N TYR A 74 8.51 -0.48 -0.41
CA TYR A 74 8.92 0.74 -1.08
C TYR A 74 9.29 1.85 -0.08
N LEU A 75 8.41 2.13 0.89
CA LEU A 75 8.66 3.12 1.94
C LEU A 75 9.96 2.82 2.69
N LYS A 76 10.13 1.56 3.13
CA LYS A 76 11.34 1.13 3.83
C LYS A 76 12.60 1.39 2.99
N LYS A 77 12.57 1.05 1.70
CA LYS A 77 13.71 1.24 0.80
C LYS A 77 14.06 2.72 0.63
N GLU A 78 13.07 3.58 0.39
CA GLU A 78 13.30 5.02 0.19
C GLU A 78 13.73 5.73 1.47
N ILE A 79 13.11 5.42 2.61
CA ILE A 79 13.52 5.98 3.90
C ILE A 79 14.93 5.52 4.25
N SER A 80 15.29 4.26 3.98
CA SER A 80 16.66 3.78 4.17
C SER A 80 17.66 4.54 3.29
N ARG A 81 17.30 4.86 2.05
CA ARG A 81 18.13 5.68 1.14
C ARG A 81 18.34 7.09 1.69
N ILE A 82 17.28 7.73 2.19
CA ILE A 82 17.36 9.05 2.83
C ILE A 82 18.25 8.96 4.08
N SER A 83 18.08 7.94 4.90
CA SER A 83 18.88 7.71 6.11
C SER A 83 20.37 7.56 5.81
N THR A 84 20.72 6.95 4.68
CA THR A 84 22.14 6.83 4.26
C THR A 84 22.77 8.19 3.98
N GLY A 85 21.99 9.18 3.53
CA GLY A 85 22.47 10.53 3.25
C GLY A 85 22.85 11.35 4.48
N ILE A 86 22.39 10.94 5.67
CA ILE A 86 22.72 11.58 6.95
C ILE A 86 23.65 10.72 7.83
N LEU A 87 24.05 9.57 7.31
CA LEU A 87 24.97 8.68 8.04
C LEU A 87 26.34 9.38 8.22
N PHE A 88 26.85 9.33 9.43
CA PHE A 88 28.08 10.01 9.86
C PHE A 88 27.95 11.52 10.10
N ASP A 89 26.77 12.13 9.91
CA ASP A 89 26.52 13.49 10.35
C ASP A 89 26.46 13.54 11.90
N GLN A 90 26.64 14.72 12.46
CA GLN A 90 26.54 14.92 13.93
C GLN A 90 25.13 14.59 14.42
N ASN A 91 25.02 13.85 15.51
CA ASN A 91 23.73 13.51 16.13
C ASN A 91 23.18 14.72 16.92
N ALA A 92 22.72 15.71 16.19
CA ALA A 92 22.22 16.98 16.69
C ALA A 92 20.85 17.32 16.07
N LYS A 93 20.12 18.22 16.71
CA LYS A 93 18.79 18.66 16.29
C LYS A 93 18.73 19.11 14.82
N VAL A 94 19.78 19.77 14.34
CA VAL A 94 19.88 20.21 12.93
C VAL A 94 19.82 19.01 11.97
N THR A 95 20.50 17.92 12.27
CA THR A 95 20.49 16.69 11.48
C THR A 95 19.11 16.01 11.56
N TRP A 96 18.46 16.05 12.72
CA TRP A 96 17.12 15.52 12.91
C TRP A 96 16.07 16.29 12.07
N ASP A 97 16.18 17.62 12.08
CA ASP A 97 15.27 18.48 11.31
C ASP A 97 15.51 18.32 9.80
N ARG A 98 16.76 18.12 9.38
CA ARG A 98 17.09 17.77 7.99
C ARG A 98 16.45 16.44 7.58
N PHE A 99 16.56 15.41 8.39
CA PHE A 99 15.91 14.11 8.13
C PHE A 99 14.39 14.24 8.00
N LYS A 100 13.74 14.96 8.94
CA LYS A 100 12.30 15.24 8.85
C LYS A 100 11.96 16.01 7.57
N GLY A 101 12.79 17.00 7.21
CA GLY A 101 12.62 17.82 6.01
C GLY A 101 12.70 17.03 4.70
N GLU A 102 13.39 15.89 4.69
CA GLU A 102 13.45 15.00 3.52
C GLU A 102 12.35 13.91 3.54
N VAL A 103 12.07 13.32 4.71
CA VAL A 103 11.09 12.23 4.84
C VAL A 103 9.65 12.74 4.74
N THR A 104 9.33 13.91 5.31
CA THR A 104 7.96 14.43 5.32
C THR A 104 7.42 14.74 3.92
N PRO A 105 8.13 15.44 3.02
CA PRO A 105 7.67 15.66 1.64
C PRO A 105 7.54 14.35 0.86
N PHE A 106 8.43 13.39 1.09
CA PHE A 106 8.34 12.07 0.47
C PHE A 106 7.04 11.36 0.87
N LEU A 107 6.73 11.27 2.18
CA LEU A 107 5.50 10.65 2.67
C LEU A 107 4.24 11.42 2.22
N SER A 108 4.29 12.76 2.20
CA SER A 108 3.22 13.60 1.65
C SER A 108 2.97 13.31 0.17
N GLY A 109 4.01 13.12 -0.63
CA GLY A 109 3.90 12.70 -2.02
C GLY A 109 3.29 11.30 -2.20
N VAL A 110 3.53 10.39 -1.28
CA VAL A 110 2.88 9.07 -1.28
C VAL A 110 1.41 9.17 -0.87
N GLN A 111 1.09 10.03 0.10
CA GLN A 111 -0.29 10.30 0.52
C GLN A 111 -1.10 10.93 -0.62
N SER A 112 -0.57 11.92 -1.31
CA SER A 112 -1.22 12.57 -2.45
C SER A 112 -1.53 11.62 -3.61
N ARG A 113 -0.81 10.48 -3.70
CA ARG A 113 -1.06 9.40 -4.67
C ARG A 113 -1.93 8.28 -4.10
N PHE A 114 -2.66 8.55 -3.01
CA PHE A 114 -3.53 7.59 -2.35
C PHE A 114 -2.83 6.33 -1.83
N GLY A 115 -1.52 6.40 -1.55
CA GLY A 115 -0.77 5.30 -0.93
C GLY A 115 -1.00 5.21 0.57
N LEU A 116 -1.07 6.35 1.20
CA LEU A 116 -1.31 6.49 2.63
C LEU A 116 -2.57 7.31 2.86
N THR A 117 -3.33 6.94 3.88
CA THR A 117 -4.43 7.77 4.40
C THR A 117 -3.86 8.83 5.34
N ASP A 118 -2.87 8.45 6.15
CA ASP A 118 -2.24 9.34 7.12
C ASP A 118 -0.83 8.85 7.47
N TYR A 119 0.02 9.75 7.96
CA TYR A 119 1.35 9.43 8.44
C TYR A 119 1.80 10.40 9.54
N LYS A 120 2.72 9.96 10.38
CA LYS A 120 3.36 10.79 11.42
C LYS A 120 4.82 10.41 11.56
N VAL A 121 5.69 11.40 11.52
CA VAL A 121 7.14 11.25 11.77
C VAL A 121 7.45 11.83 13.14
N LEU A 122 7.94 11.00 14.04
CA LEU A 122 8.43 11.41 15.36
C LEU A 122 9.94 11.23 15.39
N LEU A 123 10.63 12.32 15.57
CA LEU A 123 12.07 12.38 15.81
C LEU A 123 12.35 13.61 16.66
N ASP A 124 12.45 13.39 17.95
CA ASP A 124 12.64 14.40 18.97
C ASP A 124 13.43 13.81 20.14
N GLU A 125 13.64 14.61 21.19
CA GLU A 125 14.35 14.19 22.40
C GLU A 125 13.66 13.03 23.15
N THR A 126 12.36 12.81 22.89
CA THR A 126 11.61 11.68 23.48
C THR A 126 11.89 10.37 22.76
N THR A 127 12.24 10.43 21.49
CA THR A 127 12.60 9.26 20.67
C THR A 127 14.10 9.00 20.67
N THR A 128 14.91 10.05 20.53
CA THR A 128 16.37 9.98 20.60
C THR A 128 16.83 10.56 21.94
N THR A 129 16.89 9.72 22.95
CA THR A 129 17.30 10.11 24.31
C THR A 129 18.81 10.39 24.36
N PRO A 130 19.33 11.14 25.40
CA PRO A 130 20.76 11.37 25.56
C PRO A 130 21.59 10.09 25.56
N ASP A 131 21.11 9.01 26.18
CA ASP A 131 21.77 7.70 26.17
C ASP A 131 21.96 7.16 24.75
N LEU A 132 20.96 7.35 23.86
CA LEU A 132 21.07 6.94 22.44
C LEU A 132 22.04 7.85 21.68
N VAL A 133 22.08 9.14 22.00
CA VAL A 133 23.05 10.09 21.42
C VAL A 133 24.47 9.69 21.78
N ASP A 134 24.73 9.36 23.05
CA ASP A 134 26.03 8.91 23.53
C ASP A 134 26.48 7.60 22.87
N ARG A 135 25.52 6.77 22.45
CA ARG A 135 25.76 5.53 21.72
C ARG A 135 25.81 5.71 20.21
N ASN A 136 25.78 6.96 19.72
CA ASN A 136 25.74 7.31 18.30
C ASN A 136 24.54 6.71 17.53
N ILE A 137 23.39 6.61 18.20
CA ILE A 137 22.15 6.07 17.64
C ILE A 137 21.13 7.19 17.46
N LEU A 138 20.63 7.35 16.24
CA LEU A 138 19.45 8.15 15.93
C LEU A 138 18.23 7.22 15.82
N TYR A 139 17.19 7.49 16.61
CA TYR A 139 15.98 6.66 16.62
C TYR A 139 14.73 7.46 16.21
N ALA A 140 14.28 7.25 14.99
CA ALA A 140 13.07 7.85 14.47
C ALA A 140 11.91 6.84 14.47
N LYS A 141 10.70 7.30 14.83
CA LYS A 141 9.45 6.53 14.70
C LYS A 141 8.62 7.11 13.56
N ILE A 142 8.29 6.27 12.59
CA ILE A 142 7.43 6.65 11.48
C ILE A 142 6.17 5.80 11.54
N PHE A 143 5.04 6.46 11.81
CA PHE A 143 3.72 5.84 11.80
C PHE A 143 3.11 6.05 10.43
N VAL A 144 2.58 5.00 9.83
CA VAL A 144 1.92 5.05 8.54
C VAL A 144 0.58 4.32 8.60
N LYS A 145 -0.43 4.93 7.99
CA LYS A 145 -1.76 4.36 7.83
C LYS A 145 -1.99 4.12 6.34
N PRO A 146 -1.82 2.87 5.86
CA PRO A 146 -1.97 2.58 4.44
C PRO A 146 -3.42 2.71 4.00
N ALA A 147 -3.62 3.14 2.76
CA ALA A 147 -4.93 3.13 2.12
C ALA A 147 -5.35 1.69 1.81
N ARG A 148 -6.64 1.39 1.98
CA ARG A 148 -7.22 0.10 1.62
C ARG A 148 -7.82 0.17 0.23
N SER A 149 -7.71 -0.91 -0.54
CA SER A 149 -8.39 -1.06 -1.83
C SER A 149 -9.79 -1.64 -1.64
N ILE A 150 -10.67 -1.33 -2.59
CA ILE A 150 -12.01 -1.88 -2.66
C ILE A 150 -11.91 -3.30 -3.23
N GLU A 151 -12.51 -4.28 -2.56
CA GLU A 151 -12.57 -5.67 -3.02
C GLU A 151 -13.99 -6.13 -3.34
N PHE A 152 -14.98 -5.52 -2.68
CA PHE A 152 -16.39 -5.84 -2.85
C PHE A 152 -17.17 -4.58 -3.17
N ILE A 153 -18.02 -4.66 -4.17
CA ILE A 153 -18.93 -3.58 -4.57
C ILE A 153 -20.34 -4.11 -4.43
N ALA A 154 -21.11 -3.54 -3.51
CA ALA A 154 -22.55 -3.77 -3.42
C ALA A 154 -23.26 -2.64 -4.14
N ILE A 155 -24.17 -2.98 -5.06
CA ILE A 155 -24.96 -2.01 -5.82
C ILE A 155 -26.43 -2.36 -5.63
N ASP A 156 -27.19 -1.45 -5.01
CA ASP A 156 -28.62 -1.58 -4.86
C ASP A 156 -29.34 -0.77 -5.93
N PHE A 157 -30.17 -1.44 -6.73
CA PHE A 157 -31.02 -0.78 -7.69
C PHE A 157 -32.42 -0.59 -7.10
N VAL A 158 -32.79 0.67 -6.89
CA VAL A 158 -34.16 1.01 -6.46
C VAL A 158 -34.99 1.45 -7.68
N ILE A 159 -36.00 0.67 -8.02
CA ILE A 159 -36.94 1.01 -9.09
C ILE A 159 -38.08 1.83 -8.49
N THR A 160 -38.13 3.10 -8.82
CA THR A 160 -39.22 3.99 -8.45
C THR A 160 -40.27 4.08 -9.53
N ARG A 161 -41.53 4.38 -9.17
CA ARG A 161 -42.62 4.59 -10.15
C ARG A 161 -42.36 5.89 -10.90
N SER A 162 -42.82 5.93 -12.16
CA SER A 162 -42.79 7.14 -12.99
C SER A 162 -43.48 8.31 -12.28
N GLY A 163 -42.77 9.42 -12.03
CA GLY A 163 -43.27 10.59 -11.36
C GLY A 163 -42.83 10.74 -9.88
N ALA A 164 -42.08 9.81 -9.34
CA ALA A 164 -41.45 10.02 -8.04
C ALA A 164 -40.24 10.98 -8.20
N SER A 165 -40.21 12.05 -7.41
CA SER A 165 -39.03 12.92 -7.32
C SER A 165 -37.97 12.22 -6.45
N PHE A 166 -36.73 12.19 -6.94
CA PHE A 166 -35.59 11.80 -6.11
C PHE A 166 -35.24 13.00 -5.21
N ASN A 167 -35.75 12.99 -3.99
CA ASN A 167 -35.26 13.91 -2.96
C ASN A 167 -34.16 13.20 -2.20
N ASP A 168 -32.98 13.82 -2.19
CA ASP A 168 -31.85 13.44 -1.35
C ASP A 168 -32.16 13.56 0.14
#